data_cb0819fc1c8e133c4241c38bd038c713
#
_entry.id   cb0819fc1c8e133c4241c38bd038c713
#
_cell.length_a   1.000
_cell.length_b   1.000
_cell.length_c   1.000
_cell.angle_alpha   90.00
_cell.angle_beta   90.00
_cell.angle_gamma   90.00
#
_symmetry.space_group_name_H-M   'P 1'
#
loop_
_entity.id
_entity.type
_entity.pdbx_description
1 polymer ?
#
loop_
_entity_poly.entity_id
_entity_poly.type
_entity_poly.pdbx_seq_one_letter_code
_entity_poly.pdbx_strand_id
1 'polypeptide(L)'
;MSPSGGSASKAVFTDLDGKNIKFTVQYNPKEFKVDKSLTWEEAKTQGQSANPIQFQKGAPMTASFDLIFDTTADTPPKNVQTVWVDSLLALTNATVKPTQGEQAELDKMRPPTLLFQWGTFKMKCVIESVNVTYLMFASSGDAVRARCTVKLKEWKSEAFSGGGSSNTWGSGKIKLVEVKGGQTLSQVAEAAGADMRTVAKANGISDPMADLTGKKLSVPSKSSK
;
A
#
# COMPACT_ATOMS: atom_id res chain seq x y z
N MET A 1 24.54 28.76 1.66
CA MET A 1 24.02 27.83 0.64
C MET A 1 22.53 27.67 0.93
N SER A 2 21.68 28.30 0.13
CA SER A 2 20.22 28.16 0.23
C SER A 2 19.82 26.80 -0.34
N PRO A 3 18.98 25.99 0.33
CA PRO A 3 18.48 24.78 -0.28
C PRO A 3 17.58 25.16 -1.45
N SER A 4 17.92 24.68 -2.64
CA SER A 4 17.08 24.79 -3.83
C SER A 4 15.71 24.17 -3.50
N GLY A 5 14.67 25.00 -3.52
CA GLY A 5 13.29 24.61 -3.26
C GLY A 5 12.78 23.64 -4.34
N GLY A 6 13.12 22.37 -4.24
CA GLY A 6 12.46 21.31 -4.97
C GLY A 6 10.99 21.30 -4.57
N SER A 7 10.07 21.47 -5.51
CA SER A 7 8.64 21.36 -5.28
C SER A 7 8.35 20.02 -4.59
N ALA A 8 7.86 20.08 -3.36
CA ALA A 8 7.55 18.86 -2.58
C ALA A 8 6.59 17.98 -3.39
N SER A 9 6.96 16.72 -3.59
CA SER A 9 6.11 15.76 -4.29
C SER A 9 4.74 15.68 -3.62
N LYS A 10 3.66 15.95 -4.36
CA LYS A 10 2.30 15.87 -3.85
C LYS A 10 1.85 14.42 -3.72
N ALA A 11 1.00 14.18 -2.73
CA ALA A 11 0.33 12.89 -2.60
C ALA A 11 -0.69 12.72 -3.74
N VAL A 12 -0.74 11.51 -4.30
CA VAL A 12 -1.57 11.18 -5.46
C VAL A 12 -2.28 9.85 -5.23
N PHE A 13 -3.55 9.79 -5.59
CA PHE A 13 -4.32 8.57 -5.74
C PHE A 13 -4.47 8.27 -7.22
N THR A 14 -4.15 7.06 -7.63
CA THR A 14 -4.32 6.59 -9.01
C THR A 14 -5.19 5.34 -9.01
N ASP A 15 -6.23 5.34 -9.82
CA ASP A 15 -7.09 4.18 -10.00
C ASP A 15 -6.32 3.03 -10.69
N LEU A 16 -6.49 1.81 -10.19
CA LEU A 16 -5.89 0.60 -10.74
C LEU A 16 -6.91 -0.29 -11.49
N ASP A 17 -8.18 0.05 -11.49
CA ASP A 17 -9.26 -0.72 -12.12
C ASP A 17 -9.60 -0.18 -13.54
N GLY A 18 -8.71 0.63 -14.11
CA GLY A 18 -8.76 1.02 -15.52
C GLY A 18 -9.62 2.24 -15.87
N LYS A 19 -10.16 2.97 -14.89
CA LYS A 19 -10.92 4.21 -15.14
C LYS A 19 -10.06 5.45 -15.33
N ASN A 20 -8.72 5.31 -15.22
CA ASN A 20 -7.73 6.39 -15.34
C ASN A 20 -7.99 7.60 -14.43
N ILE A 21 -8.69 7.39 -13.31
CA ILE A 21 -8.93 8.46 -12.34
C ILE A 21 -7.62 8.72 -11.58
N LYS A 22 -7.17 9.96 -11.63
CA LYS A 22 -6.01 10.44 -10.87
C LYS A 22 -6.43 11.63 -10.04
N PHE A 23 -6.34 11.49 -8.72
CA PHE A 23 -6.62 12.56 -7.78
C PHE A 23 -5.32 13.00 -7.10
N THR A 24 -4.95 14.27 -7.28
CA THR A 24 -3.78 14.87 -6.64
C THR A 24 -4.25 15.81 -5.54
N VAL A 25 -3.72 15.70 -4.33
CA VAL A 25 -4.10 16.55 -3.21
C VAL A 25 -3.69 17.99 -3.43
N GLN A 26 -4.49 18.94 -2.93
CA GLN A 26 -4.16 20.36 -3.01
C GLN A 26 -2.94 20.69 -2.13
N TYR A 27 -2.97 20.23 -0.88
CA TYR A 27 -1.87 20.34 0.08
C TYR A 27 -1.51 18.97 0.62
N ASN A 28 -0.21 18.71 0.79
CA ASN A 28 0.25 17.48 1.43
C ASN A 28 -0.20 17.43 2.89
N PRO A 29 -0.55 16.25 3.41
CA PRO A 29 -0.90 16.09 4.82
C PRO A 29 0.28 16.51 5.71
N LYS A 30 -0.03 17.10 6.88
CA LYS A 30 0.98 17.45 7.89
C LYS A 30 1.45 16.23 8.66
N GLU A 31 0.58 15.25 8.81
CA GLU A 31 0.79 14.02 9.57
C GLU A 31 0.29 12.84 8.76
N PHE A 32 1.02 11.74 8.81
CA PHE A 32 0.70 10.52 8.10
C PHE A 32 0.96 9.34 9.04
N LYS A 33 -0.11 8.69 9.49
CA LYS A 33 -0.04 7.54 10.39
C LYS A 33 -0.18 6.25 9.60
N VAL A 34 0.65 5.28 9.91
CA VAL A 34 0.60 3.93 9.33
C VAL A 34 0.54 2.92 10.47
N ASP A 35 -0.47 2.06 10.43
CA ASP A 35 -0.69 1.01 11.42
C ASP A 35 -0.61 -0.36 10.77
N LYS A 36 0.10 -1.28 11.43
CA LYS A 36 0.22 -2.67 11.04
C LYS A 36 0.10 -3.56 12.27
N SER A 37 -0.94 -4.36 12.35
CA SER A 37 -1.18 -5.27 13.47
C SER A 37 -0.84 -6.71 13.10
N LEU A 38 -0.24 -7.41 14.05
CA LEU A 38 0.08 -8.83 13.96
C LEU A 38 -0.57 -9.55 15.15
N THR A 39 -1.15 -10.72 14.90
CA THR A 39 -1.73 -11.55 15.96
C THR A 39 -0.78 -12.71 16.27
N TRP A 40 -0.43 -12.82 17.53
CA TRP A 40 0.39 -13.89 18.09
C TRP A 40 -0.45 -14.70 19.05
N GLU A 41 -0.23 -15.99 19.11
CA GLU A 41 -0.86 -16.92 20.06
C GLU A 41 0.18 -17.60 20.90
N GLU A 42 -0.10 -17.75 22.20
CA GLU A 42 0.74 -18.52 23.10
C GLU A 42 0.42 -20.01 22.96
N ALA A 43 1.42 -20.81 22.63
CA ALA A 43 1.26 -22.27 22.63
C ALA A 43 1.10 -22.76 24.06
N LYS A 44 -0.04 -23.41 24.37
CA LYS A 44 -0.30 -24.00 25.69
C LYS A 44 0.59 -25.24 25.86
N THR A 45 1.74 -25.08 26.52
CA THR A 45 2.66 -26.17 26.85
C THR A 45 2.65 -26.36 28.37
N GLN A 46 2.27 -27.56 28.84
CA GLN A 46 2.31 -27.86 30.27
C GLN A 46 3.75 -28.02 30.76
N GLY A 47 4.08 -27.45 31.91
CA GLY A 47 5.37 -27.65 32.59
C GLY A 47 6.49 -26.73 32.16
N GLN A 48 6.26 -25.67 31.36
CA GLN A 48 7.27 -24.66 31.05
C GLN A 48 7.00 -23.34 31.77
N SER A 49 8.07 -22.67 32.20
CA SER A 49 7.97 -21.37 32.88
C SER A 49 7.56 -20.20 31.98
N ALA A 50 7.63 -20.39 30.64
CA ALA A 50 7.13 -19.45 29.63
C ALA A 50 6.64 -20.23 28.42
N ASN A 51 5.45 -19.87 27.90
CA ASN A 51 4.90 -20.48 26.70
C ASN A 51 5.54 -19.87 25.45
N PRO A 52 5.94 -20.68 24.44
CA PRO A 52 6.39 -20.14 23.16
C PRO A 52 5.24 -19.44 22.43
N ILE A 53 5.56 -18.29 21.83
CA ILE A 53 4.59 -17.54 21.00
C ILE A 53 4.66 -18.01 19.56
N GLN A 54 3.50 -18.15 18.91
CA GLN A 54 3.37 -18.53 17.52
C GLN A 54 2.66 -17.43 16.74
N PHE A 55 3.15 -17.15 15.52
CA PHE A 55 2.50 -16.20 14.64
C PHE A 55 1.20 -16.79 14.07
N GLN A 56 0.07 -16.12 14.26
CA GLN A 56 -1.21 -16.51 13.68
C GLN A 56 -1.48 -15.84 12.36
N LYS A 57 -1.59 -14.50 12.36
CA LYS A 57 -1.96 -13.73 11.18
C LYS A 57 -1.47 -12.29 11.24
N GLY A 58 -1.31 -11.67 10.05
CA GLY A 58 -1.13 -10.24 9.91
C GLY A 58 -2.41 -9.57 9.43
N ALA A 59 -2.82 -8.47 10.07
CA ALA A 59 -3.89 -7.63 9.55
C ALA A 59 -3.40 -6.84 8.31
N PRO A 60 -4.30 -6.40 7.40
CA PRO A 60 -3.96 -5.42 6.38
C PRO A 60 -3.36 -4.16 7.01
N MET A 61 -2.41 -3.52 6.32
CA MET A 61 -1.90 -2.21 6.74
C MET A 61 -3.01 -1.18 6.59
N THR A 62 -3.10 -0.25 7.53
CA THR A 62 -3.96 0.92 7.42
C THR A 62 -3.11 2.19 7.43
N ALA A 63 -3.58 3.23 6.76
CA ALA A 63 -2.97 4.55 6.79
C ALA A 63 -4.04 5.60 7.01
N SER A 64 -3.75 6.62 7.81
CA SER A 64 -4.69 7.70 8.09
C SER A 64 -4.00 9.05 8.07
N PHE A 65 -4.69 10.06 7.54
CA PHE A 65 -4.18 11.44 7.45
C PHE A 65 -5.31 12.43 7.16
N ASP A 66 -5.03 13.70 7.42
CA ASP A 66 -5.93 14.80 7.12
C ASP A 66 -5.49 15.52 5.84
N LEU A 67 -6.43 15.75 4.93
CA LEU A 67 -6.29 16.61 3.77
C LEU A 67 -7.01 17.92 4.03
N ILE A 68 -6.38 19.04 3.69
CA ILE A 68 -6.99 20.36 3.74
C ILE A 68 -7.23 20.81 2.29
N PHE A 69 -8.43 21.30 2.05
CA PHE A 69 -8.81 21.94 0.79
C PHE A 69 -9.27 23.37 1.06
N ASP A 70 -8.81 24.29 0.26
CA ASP A 70 -9.00 25.71 0.45
C ASP A 70 -9.16 26.43 -0.88
N THR A 71 -10.26 27.10 -1.09
CA THR A 71 -10.59 27.88 -2.28
C THR A 71 -10.73 29.37 -2.00
N THR A 72 -10.32 29.82 -0.78
CA THR A 72 -10.45 31.21 -0.38
C THR A 72 -9.58 32.17 -1.21
N ALA A 73 -8.49 31.66 -1.81
CA ALA A 73 -7.61 32.43 -2.69
C ALA A 73 -8.14 32.58 -4.13
N ASP A 74 -9.18 31.80 -4.51
CA ASP A 74 -9.80 31.93 -5.82
C ASP A 74 -10.61 33.23 -5.89
N THR A 75 -10.65 33.87 -7.05
CA THR A 75 -11.40 35.12 -7.26
C THR A 75 -12.38 34.93 -8.45
N PRO A 76 -13.70 34.82 -8.21
CA PRO A 76 -14.37 34.68 -6.88
C PRO A 76 -14.09 33.33 -6.20
N PRO A 77 -14.23 33.25 -4.85
CA PRO A 77 -14.09 31.98 -4.13
C PRO A 77 -15.05 30.93 -4.70
N LYS A 78 -14.54 29.71 -4.93
CA LYS A 78 -15.33 28.59 -5.44
C LYS A 78 -15.79 27.70 -4.29
N ASN A 79 -16.90 26.99 -4.50
CA ASN A 79 -17.34 25.98 -3.53
C ASN A 79 -16.32 24.84 -3.46
N VAL A 80 -15.70 24.64 -2.28
CA VAL A 80 -14.69 23.62 -2.04
C VAL A 80 -15.23 22.20 -2.22
N GLN A 81 -16.54 22.02 -1.98
CA GLN A 81 -17.20 20.74 -2.16
C GLN A 81 -17.10 20.27 -3.63
N THR A 82 -17.57 21.09 -4.56
CA THR A 82 -17.60 20.74 -5.97
C THR A 82 -16.22 20.64 -6.60
N VAL A 83 -15.25 21.46 -6.14
CA VAL A 83 -13.90 21.49 -6.71
C VAL A 83 -13.03 20.32 -6.22
N TRP A 84 -13.16 19.94 -4.95
CA TRP A 84 -12.23 18.98 -4.32
C TRP A 84 -12.91 17.79 -3.66
N VAL A 85 -13.93 18.06 -2.82
CA VAL A 85 -14.51 17.03 -1.95
C VAL A 85 -15.26 15.98 -2.75
N ASP A 86 -16.06 16.37 -3.73
CA ASP A 86 -16.82 15.46 -4.57
C ASP A 86 -15.91 14.53 -5.38
N SER A 87 -14.76 15.05 -5.85
CA SER A 87 -13.75 14.24 -6.55
C SER A 87 -13.09 13.21 -5.63
N LEU A 88 -12.85 13.56 -4.37
CA LEU A 88 -12.34 12.62 -3.37
C LEU A 88 -13.39 11.57 -3.01
N LEU A 89 -14.64 11.98 -2.78
CA LEU A 89 -15.75 11.08 -2.47
C LEU A 89 -16.08 10.14 -3.63
N ALA A 90 -15.89 10.57 -4.88
CA ALA A 90 -16.08 9.72 -6.05
C ALA A 90 -15.18 8.47 -6.04
N LEU A 91 -14.02 8.53 -5.37
CA LEU A 91 -13.13 7.38 -5.18
C LEU A 91 -13.68 6.34 -4.18
N THR A 92 -14.75 6.66 -3.46
CA THR A 92 -15.41 5.73 -2.51
C THR A 92 -16.64 5.05 -3.11
N ASN A 93 -17.08 5.48 -4.29
CA ASN A 93 -18.28 4.94 -4.92
C ASN A 93 -18.04 3.52 -5.44
N ALA A 94 -19.01 2.63 -5.20
CA ALA A 94 -18.98 1.26 -5.71
C ALA A 94 -19.23 1.26 -7.23
N THR A 95 -18.17 1.35 -8.01
CA THR A 95 -18.24 1.50 -9.48
C THR A 95 -17.51 0.39 -10.24
N VAL A 96 -16.77 -0.47 -9.54
CA VAL A 96 -16.01 -1.57 -10.14
C VAL A 96 -16.87 -2.83 -10.15
N LYS A 97 -17.11 -3.37 -11.34
CA LYS A 97 -17.84 -4.63 -11.52
C LYS A 97 -16.94 -5.83 -11.14
N PRO A 98 -17.52 -6.93 -10.62
CA PRO A 98 -16.77 -8.16 -10.40
C PRO A 98 -16.18 -8.68 -11.73
N THR A 99 -15.03 -9.34 -11.66
CA THR A 99 -14.36 -9.93 -12.83
C THR A 99 -15.21 -11.08 -13.39
N GLN A 100 -15.16 -11.30 -14.71
CA GLN A 100 -15.95 -12.33 -15.40
C GLN A 100 -15.82 -13.72 -14.75
N GLY A 101 -16.95 -14.36 -14.51
CA GLY A 101 -17.09 -15.68 -13.88
C GLY A 101 -18.01 -15.70 -12.67
N GLU A 102 -18.19 -14.58 -12.00
CA GLU A 102 -19.22 -14.37 -10.98
C GLU A 102 -20.37 -13.60 -11.62
N GLN A 103 -21.61 -14.10 -11.44
CA GLN A 103 -22.80 -13.39 -11.91
C GLN A 103 -22.71 -11.92 -11.47
N ALA A 104 -22.88 -11.01 -12.44
CA ALA A 104 -22.77 -9.56 -12.23
C ALA A 104 -23.99 -9.07 -11.43
N GLU A 105 -24.02 -9.43 -10.15
CA GLU A 105 -24.97 -8.89 -9.19
C GLU A 105 -24.50 -7.48 -8.81
N LEU A 106 -25.40 -6.51 -8.91
CA LEU A 106 -25.14 -5.13 -8.48
C LEU A 106 -24.64 -5.08 -7.03
N ASP A 107 -25.03 -6.06 -6.21
CA ASP A 107 -24.65 -6.20 -4.81
C ASP A 107 -23.17 -6.54 -4.58
N LYS A 108 -22.44 -6.95 -5.63
CA LYS A 108 -21.00 -7.25 -5.59
C LYS A 108 -20.10 -6.12 -6.13
N MET A 109 -20.70 -4.99 -6.46
CA MET A 109 -19.92 -3.82 -6.87
C MET A 109 -19.07 -3.31 -5.68
N ARG A 110 -17.85 -2.90 -5.98
CA ARG A 110 -16.92 -2.39 -4.96
C ARG A 110 -16.35 -1.02 -5.35
N PRO A 111 -15.85 -0.25 -4.36
CA PRO A 111 -15.02 0.91 -4.64
C PRO A 111 -13.76 0.53 -5.44
N PRO A 112 -13.18 1.47 -6.19
CA PRO A 112 -11.96 1.23 -6.94
C PRO A 112 -10.78 0.91 -6.03
N THR A 113 -9.91 0.04 -6.53
CA THR A 113 -8.58 -0.17 -5.94
C THR A 113 -7.67 0.95 -6.39
N LEU A 114 -7.00 1.57 -5.45
CA LEU A 114 -6.17 2.75 -5.67
C LEU A 114 -4.69 2.46 -5.38
N LEU A 115 -3.81 3.10 -6.11
CA LEU A 115 -2.42 3.29 -5.74
C LEU A 115 -2.29 4.67 -5.08
N PHE A 116 -2.10 4.68 -3.76
CA PHE A 116 -1.69 5.89 -3.05
C PHE A 116 -0.17 6.03 -3.13
N GLN A 117 0.30 7.17 -3.59
CA GLN A 117 1.73 7.48 -3.71
C GLN A 117 2.04 8.85 -3.14
N TRP A 118 3.04 8.91 -2.25
CA TRP A 118 3.58 10.16 -1.73
C TRP A 118 5.10 10.04 -1.53
N GLY A 119 5.87 10.74 -2.37
CA GLY A 119 7.32 10.56 -2.44
C GLY A 119 7.68 9.11 -2.77
N THR A 120 8.44 8.47 -1.90
CA THR A 120 8.84 7.06 -2.03
C THR A 120 7.80 6.08 -1.48
N PHE A 121 6.84 6.56 -0.68
CA PHE A 121 5.78 5.72 -0.13
C PHE A 121 4.75 5.38 -1.20
N LYS A 122 4.47 4.08 -1.35
CA LYS A 122 3.44 3.56 -2.27
C LYS A 122 2.63 2.48 -1.56
N MET A 123 1.31 2.57 -1.63
CA MET A 123 0.41 1.59 -1.06
C MET A 123 -0.74 1.30 -2.02
N LYS A 124 -0.93 0.03 -2.38
CA LYS A 124 -2.15 -0.44 -3.04
C LYS A 124 -3.25 -0.56 -1.99
N CYS A 125 -4.32 0.18 -2.14
CA CYS A 125 -5.32 0.35 -1.08
C CYS A 125 -6.72 0.57 -1.63
N VAL A 126 -7.68 0.54 -0.72
CA VAL A 126 -9.02 1.10 -0.87
C VAL A 126 -9.21 2.19 0.18
N ILE A 127 -10.09 3.13 -0.08
CA ILE A 127 -10.51 4.09 0.95
C ILE A 127 -11.51 3.38 1.86
N GLU A 128 -11.16 3.27 3.14
CA GLU A 128 -12.03 2.68 4.16
C GLU A 128 -13.06 3.69 4.66
N SER A 129 -12.63 4.94 4.85
CA SER A 129 -13.52 6.03 5.24
C SER A 129 -12.98 7.39 4.83
N VAL A 130 -13.90 8.33 4.61
CA VAL A 130 -13.63 9.77 4.43
C VAL A 130 -14.59 10.51 5.33
N ASN A 131 -14.07 11.31 6.26
CA ASN A 131 -14.85 12.23 7.08
C ASN A 131 -14.58 13.65 6.62
N VAL A 132 -15.62 14.39 6.26
CA VAL A 132 -15.53 15.76 5.76
C VAL A 132 -16.02 16.73 6.84
N THR A 133 -15.20 17.72 7.17
CA THR A 133 -15.57 18.83 8.05
C THR A 133 -15.37 20.14 7.31
N TYR A 134 -16.44 20.89 7.08
CA TYR A 134 -16.37 22.20 6.49
C TYR A 134 -15.97 23.23 7.57
N LEU A 135 -14.92 24.01 7.32
CA LEU A 135 -14.28 24.88 8.30
C LEU A 135 -14.59 26.36 8.08
N MET A 136 -14.91 26.75 6.83
CA MET A 136 -15.16 28.16 6.49
C MET A 136 -16.19 28.24 5.37
N PHE A 137 -17.04 29.26 5.46
CA PHE A 137 -18.09 29.54 4.49
C PHE A 137 -17.97 30.98 3.98
N ALA A 138 -18.28 31.19 2.71
CA ALA A 138 -18.40 32.51 2.12
C ALA A 138 -19.74 33.15 2.55
N SER A 139 -19.89 34.43 2.28
CA SER A 139 -21.15 35.17 2.54
C SER A 139 -22.34 34.62 1.72
N SER A 140 -22.07 33.90 0.62
CA SER A 140 -23.06 33.18 -0.18
C SER A 140 -23.61 31.93 0.50
N GLY A 141 -22.97 31.45 1.59
CA GLY A 141 -23.25 30.18 2.23
C GLY A 141 -22.43 29.00 1.65
N ASP A 142 -21.66 29.20 0.59
CA ASP A 142 -20.81 28.18 0.01
C ASP A 142 -19.62 27.87 0.93
N ALA A 143 -19.33 26.58 1.12
CA ALA A 143 -18.13 26.17 1.82
C ALA A 143 -16.88 26.47 0.98
N VAL A 144 -15.90 27.16 1.57
CA VAL A 144 -14.64 27.56 0.90
C VAL A 144 -13.41 26.90 1.51
N ARG A 145 -13.55 26.23 2.66
CA ARG A 145 -12.48 25.43 3.26
C ARG A 145 -13.02 24.17 3.90
N ALA A 146 -12.37 23.05 3.65
CA ALA A 146 -12.74 21.75 4.21
C ALA A 146 -11.51 20.99 4.71
N ARG A 147 -11.72 20.18 5.76
CA ARG A 147 -10.80 19.13 6.21
C ARG A 147 -11.44 17.79 5.89
N CYS A 148 -10.66 16.91 5.25
CA CYS A 148 -11.07 15.53 4.95
C CYS A 148 -10.12 14.58 5.67
N THR A 149 -10.61 13.89 6.70
CA THR A 149 -9.87 12.80 7.35
C THR A 149 -10.06 11.53 6.53
N VAL A 150 -8.99 11.04 5.94
CA VAL A 150 -8.99 9.87 5.04
C VAL A 150 -8.35 8.69 5.76
N LYS A 151 -9.01 7.54 5.73
CA LYS A 151 -8.47 6.27 6.19
C LYS A 151 -8.38 5.30 5.03
N LEU A 152 -7.20 4.79 4.80
CA LEU A 152 -6.86 3.83 3.76
C LEU A 152 -6.66 2.44 4.37
N LYS A 153 -7.02 1.42 3.62
CA LYS A 153 -6.78 0.02 3.98
C LYS A 153 -6.07 -0.68 2.83
N GLU A 154 -5.00 -1.40 3.16
CA GLU A 154 -4.24 -2.19 2.20
C GLU A 154 -5.15 -3.18 1.47
N TRP A 155 -5.11 -3.13 0.14
CA TRP A 155 -5.81 -4.09 -0.70
C TRP A 155 -4.90 -5.26 -1.07
N LYS A 156 -5.28 -6.47 -0.65
CA LYS A 156 -4.67 -7.72 -1.07
C LYS A 156 -5.72 -8.51 -1.84
N SER A 157 -5.46 -8.83 -3.10
CA SER A 157 -6.34 -9.72 -3.86
C SER A 157 -6.13 -11.16 -3.37
N GLU A 158 -7.18 -11.95 -3.31
CA GLU A 158 -7.12 -13.38 -2.94
C GLU A 158 -6.22 -14.21 -3.88
N ALA A 159 -6.11 -13.79 -5.14
CA ALA A 159 -5.19 -14.40 -6.12
C ALA A 159 -3.70 -14.28 -5.74
N PHE A 160 -3.35 -13.52 -4.70
CA PHE A 160 -1.98 -13.30 -4.23
C PHE A 160 -1.70 -13.97 -2.89
N SER A 161 -2.26 -15.16 -2.65
CA SER A 161 -1.90 -16.01 -1.50
C SER A 161 -0.50 -16.66 -1.61
N GLY A 162 0.29 -16.26 -2.60
CA GLY A 162 1.69 -16.61 -2.80
C GLY A 162 2.62 -15.43 -2.57
N GLY A 163 2.96 -15.15 -1.33
CA GLY A 163 4.16 -14.42 -0.90
C GLY A 163 4.40 -13.03 -1.49
N GLY A 164 4.25 -11.99 -0.70
CA GLY A 164 4.83 -10.68 -0.95
C GLY A 164 3.83 -9.53 -0.89
N SER A 165 3.79 -8.83 0.23
CA SER A 165 3.16 -7.51 0.34
C SER A 165 3.78 -6.56 -0.69
N SER A 166 2.99 -6.03 -1.62
CA SER A 166 3.45 -5.05 -2.62
C SER A 166 3.63 -3.64 -2.05
N ASN A 167 3.72 -3.51 -0.74
CA ASN A 167 3.95 -2.23 -0.07
C ASN A 167 5.44 -2.02 0.09
N THR A 168 5.98 -1.14 -0.74
CA THR A 168 7.40 -0.82 -0.72
C THR A 168 7.69 0.27 0.28
N TRP A 169 7.83 -0.10 1.53
CA TRP A 169 8.68 0.62 2.45
C TRP A 169 10.06 -0.06 2.35
N GLY A 170 10.89 0.41 1.42
CA GLY A 170 12.33 0.08 1.37
C GLY A 170 12.73 -1.39 1.26
N SER A 171 11.92 -2.28 0.68
CA SER A 171 12.31 -3.68 0.49
C SER A 171 12.07 -4.13 -0.96
N GLY A 172 13.13 -4.53 -1.63
CA GLY A 172 13.06 -5.18 -2.93
C GLY A 172 12.13 -6.40 -2.88
N LYS A 173 11.47 -6.69 -3.99
CA LYS A 173 10.59 -7.87 -4.11
C LYS A 173 11.39 -9.12 -3.73
N ILE A 174 10.96 -9.85 -2.70
CA ILE A 174 11.54 -11.15 -2.36
C ILE A 174 10.72 -12.23 -3.05
N LYS A 175 11.35 -13.04 -3.89
CA LYS A 175 10.75 -14.19 -4.52
C LYS A 175 11.21 -15.44 -3.76
N LEU A 176 10.27 -16.27 -3.31
CA LEU A 176 10.61 -17.59 -2.77
C LEU A 176 10.81 -18.55 -3.93
N VAL A 177 11.99 -19.16 -4.02
CA VAL A 177 12.36 -20.13 -5.03
C VAL A 177 12.72 -21.43 -4.34
N GLU A 178 12.08 -22.53 -4.73
CA GLU A 178 12.42 -23.87 -4.25
C GLU A 178 13.59 -24.41 -5.07
N VAL A 179 14.64 -24.87 -4.39
CA VAL A 179 15.83 -25.43 -5.01
C VAL A 179 15.54 -26.87 -5.44
N LYS A 180 15.56 -27.11 -6.73
CA LYS A 180 15.40 -28.47 -7.29
C LYS A 180 16.70 -29.29 -7.15
N GLY A 181 16.58 -30.61 -7.14
CA GLY A 181 17.75 -31.49 -7.04
C GLY A 181 18.82 -31.19 -8.09
N GLY A 182 20.06 -31.04 -7.65
CA GLY A 182 21.21 -30.72 -8.49
C GLY A 182 21.40 -29.26 -8.86
N GLN A 183 20.54 -28.34 -8.38
CA GLN A 183 20.73 -26.91 -8.58
C GLN A 183 21.66 -26.31 -7.52
N THR A 184 22.62 -25.49 -7.97
CA THR A 184 23.48 -24.71 -7.10
C THR A 184 22.84 -23.37 -6.75
N LEU A 185 23.29 -22.75 -5.65
CA LEU A 185 22.86 -21.41 -5.27
C LEU A 185 23.07 -20.39 -6.39
N SER A 186 24.15 -20.52 -7.16
CA SER A 186 24.46 -19.66 -8.31
C SER A 186 23.39 -19.76 -9.38
N GLN A 187 22.98 -20.98 -9.77
CA GLN A 187 21.95 -21.22 -10.77
C GLN A 187 20.58 -20.69 -10.34
N VAL A 188 20.24 -20.84 -9.05
CA VAL A 188 18.98 -20.30 -8.50
C VAL A 188 18.98 -18.77 -8.51
N ALA A 189 20.10 -18.15 -8.15
CA ALA A 189 20.26 -16.69 -8.16
C ALA A 189 20.19 -16.14 -9.60
N GLU A 190 20.87 -16.76 -10.56
CA GLU A 190 20.90 -16.38 -11.97
C GLU A 190 19.49 -16.50 -12.60
N ALA A 191 18.80 -17.61 -12.41
CA ALA A 191 17.44 -17.84 -12.91
C ALA A 191 16.43 -16.82 -12.35
N ALA A 192 16.70 -16.27 -11.17
CA ALA A 192 15.87 -15.24 -10.54
C ALA A 192 16.36 -13.80 -10.81
N GLY A 193 17.45 -13.64 -11.59
CA GLY A 193 18.03 -12.33 -11.91
C GLY A 193 18.67 -11.62 -10.72
N ALA A 194 19.09 -12.38 -9.69
CA ALA A 194 19.67 -11.85 -8.46
C ALA A 194 21.17 -12.15 -8.36
N ASP A 195 21.88 -11.38 -7.53
CA ASP A 195 23.26 -11.67 -7.21
C ASP A 195 23.37 -12.79 -6.16
N MET A 196 24.20 -13.81 -6.42
CA MET A 196 24.41 -14.99 -5.55
C MET A 196 24.74 -14.60 -4.11
N ARG A 197 25.63 -13.60 -3.90
CA ARG A 197 26.05 -13.14 -2.57
C ARG A 197 24.88 -12.52 -1.79
N THR A 198 24.02 -11.80 -2.47
CA THR A 198 22.81 -11.20 -1.90
C THR A 198 21.81 -12.29 -1.50
N VAL A 199 21.64 -13.32 -2.32
CA VAL A 199 20.77 -14.47 -2.00
C VAL A 199 21.34 -15.27 -0.81
N ALA A 200 22.66 -15.54 -0.80
CA ALA A 200 23.32 -16.22 0.33
C ALA A 200 23.09 -15.48 1.64
N LYS A 201 23.34 -14.18 1.65
CA LYS A 201 23.16 -13.31 2.84
C LYS A 201 21.70 -13.28 3.31
N ALA A 202 20.74 -13.16 2.39
CA ALA A 202 19.31 -13.12 2.71
C ALA A 202 18.78 -14.42 3.34
N ASN A 203 19.47 -15.54 3.10
CA ASN A 203 19.09 -16.88 3.60
C ASN A 203 20.03 -17.45 4.67
N GLY A 204 21.01 -16.67 5.15
CA GLY A 204 21.96 -17.11 6.16
C GLY A 204 22.86 -18.27 5.69
N ILE A 205 23.10 -18.39 4.36
CA ILE A 205 23.93 -19.45 3.79
C ILE A 205 25.40 -18.99 3.85
N SER A 206 26.19 -19.64 4.68
CA SER A 206 27.62 -19.41 4.83
C SER A 206 28.48 -20.19 3.83
N ASP A 207 27.99 -21.35 3.39
CA ASP A 207 28.65 -22.17 2.38
C ASP A 207 27.81 -22.19 1.08
N PRO A 208 28.25 -21.50 0.01
CA PRO A 208 27.55 -21.46 -1.27
C PRO A 208 27.50 -22.80 -2.01
N MET A 209 28.34 -23.76 -1.61
CA MET A 209 28.44 -25.10 -2.23
C MET A 209 27.61 -26.14 -1.46
N ALA A 210 26.97 -25.77 -0.36
CA ALA A 210 26.11 -26.67 0.39
C ALA A 210 24.96 -27.19 -0.45
N ASP A 211 24.55 -28.45 -0.24
CA ASP A 211 23.34 -29.00 -0.85
C ASP A 211 22.10 -28.29 -0.26
N LEU A 212 21.42 -27.58 -1.11
CA LEU A 212 20.23 -26.79 -0.78
C LEU A 212 18.95 -27.43 -1.33
N THR A 213 19.02 -28.64 -1.86
CA THR A 213 17.90 -29.36 -2.47
C THR A 213 16.67 -29.37 -1.54
N GLY A 214 15.52 -28.99 -2.08
CA GLY A 214 14.25 -28.92 -1.37
C GLY A 214 14.10 -27.72 -0.42
N LYS A 215 15.13 -26.88 -0.25
CA LYS A 215 15.00 -25.63 0.53
C LYS A 215 14.33 -24.54 -0.27
N LYS A 216 13.51 -23.73 0.41
CA LYS A 216 12.91 -22.52 -0.17
C LYS A 216 13.79 -21.33 0.15
N LEU A 217 14.36 -20.70 -0.87
CA LEU A 217 15.23 -19.55 -0.75
C LEU A 217 14.51 -18.25 -1.03
N SER A 218 14.75 -17.26 -0.17
CA SER A 218 14.31 -15.89 -0.36
C SER A 218 15.25 -15.17 -1.33
N VAL A 219 14.81 -14.91 -2.54
CA VAL A 219 15.60 -14.25 -3.58
C VAL A 219 15.13 -12.81 -3.76
N PRO A 220 15.95 -11.80 -3.39
CA PRO A 220 15.65 -10.41 -3.65
C PRO A 220 15.71 -10.11 -5.16
N SER A 221 14.63 -9.55 -5.74
CA SER A 221 14.69 -9.15 -7.15
C SER A 221 15.43 -7.83 -7.31
N LYS A 222 16.26 -7.70 -8.37
CA LYS A 222 16.85 -6.41 -8.74
C LYS A 222 15.75 -5.40 -9.04
N SER A 223 15.83 -4.24 -8.40
CA SER A 223 15.13 -3.04 -8.84
C SER A 223 15.70 -2.66 -10.22
N SER A 224 14.91 -2.76 -11.26
CA SER A 224 15.26 -2.17 -12.56
C SER A 224 15.46 -0.66 -12.36
N LYS A 225 16.65 -0.18 -12.77
CA LYS A 225 16.91 1.26 -12.87
C LYS A 225 16.01 1.89 -13.92
#